data_89395978b7f58b966e215787b1f630f0
#
_entry.id   89395978b7f58b966e215787b1f630f0
#
_cell.length_a   1.000
_cell.length_b   1.000
_cell.length_c   1.000
_cell.angle_alpha   90.00
_cell.angle_beta   90.00
_cell.angle_gamma   90.00
#
_symmetry.space_group_name_H-M   'P 1'
#
loop_
_entity.id
_entity.type
_entity.pdbx_description
1 polymer ?
#
loop_
_entity_poly.entity_id
_entity_poly.type
_entity_poly.pdbx_seq_one_letter_code
_entity_poly.pdbx_strand_id
1 'polypeptide(L)'
;MMRITIKKTVQYAFCLLTVLPAMAGNPKTTLSVQTYGYKGNMVYFDCVQTPFIKQEFHSNEGEEHVYSFDTESSIVMLVNGRTQLFLQQGDSLHVNLTYEGKQVNVSNISGTNGAVSANNLMQSVEEVRRNMRYRSQLLGCAALNITPQSRINDSKTLLTRVQELIKKAKNISPEVATYITAETEGSVYLSFMEYPVLYADVRKVPVEKQEIGDYSRLMDGFVPRTDAMSLSSPEYVSMLMRYCFYRNELKARQEGKTYVFPNEFEAMYGELAQFYDGAVRDAVLYNLICNFIRGGKEVDRADAIIKDYKDKYNKNAFYAKVLDSLMQ
;
A
#
# COMPACT_ATOMS: atom_id res chain seq x y z
N MET A 1 -45.53 75.98 39.33
CA MET A 1 -45.68 75.40 37.98
C MET A 1 -44.39 74.60 37.72
N MET A 2 -44.41 73.31 38.01
CA MET A 2 -43.24 72.48 38.06
C MET A 2 -43.31 71.45 36.90
N ARG A 3 -42.43 71.60 35.90
CA ARG A 3 -42.37 70.67 34.74
C ARG A 3 -41.50 69.49 35.09
N ILE A 4 -42.11 68.31 35.12
CA ILE A 4 -41.41 67.05 35.30
C ILE A 4 -41.02 66.50 33.89
N THR A 5 -39.72 66.39 33.68
CA THR A 5 -39.18 65.82 32.42
C THR A 5 -38.89 64.33 32.67
N ILE A 6 -39.65 63.47 31.98
CA ILE A 6 -39.46 62.01 32.00
C ILE A 6 -38.38 61.65 30.97
N LYS A 7 -37.21 61.17 31.47
CA LYS A 7 -36.17 60.54 30.64
C LYS A 7 -36.57 59.12 30.34
N LYS A 8 -36.79 58.79 29.07
CA LYS A 8 -36.96 57.42 28.56
C LYS A 8 -35.59 56.77 28.49
N THR A 9 -35.34 55.80 29.34
CA THR A 9 -34.16 54.90 29.23
C THR A 9 -34.50 53.75 28.28
N VAL A 10 -33.81 53.70 27.13
CA VAL A 10 -33.93 52.61 26.18
C VAL A 10 -32.93 51.55 26.59
N GLN A 11 -33.41 50.42 27.13
CA GLN A 11 -32.59 49.25 27.41
C GLN A 11 -32.41 48.44 26.10
N TYR A 12 -31.19 48.42 25.57
CA TYR A 12 -30.80 47.50 24.54
C TYR A 12 -30.50 46.12 25.17
N ALA A 13 -31.42 45.18 24.94
CA ALA A 13 -31.16 43.77 25.22
C ALA A 13 -30.20 43.25 24.15
N PHE A 14 -28.95 43.01 24.51
CA PHE A 14 -27.95 42.35 23.67
C PHE A 14 -28.25 40.85 23.77
N CYS A 15 -28.95 40.27 22.79
CA CYS A 15 -29.03 38.82 22.61
C CYS A 15 -27.66 38.33 22.14
N LEU A 16 -26.85 37.81 23.05
CA LEU A 16 -25.70 36.96 22.72
C LEU A 16 -26.25 35.67 22.11
N LEU A 17 -26.31 35.57 20.81
CA LEU A 17 -26.42 34.33 20.10
C LEU A 17 -25.06 33.61 20.27
N THR A 18 -24.95 32.71 21.26
CA THR A 18 -23.90 31.72 21.32
C THR A 18 -24.14 30.76 20.17
N VAL A 19 -23.43 30.98 19.06
CA VAL A 19 -23.28 29.99 18.02
C VAL A 19 -22.45 28.87 18.63
N LEU A 20 -23.12 27.82 19.12
CA LEU A 20 -22.48 26.56 19.42
C LEU A 20 -21.85 26.08 18.10
N PRO A 21 -20.54 25.81 18.04
CA PRO A 21 -20.01 25.15 16.87
C PRO A 21 -20.73 23.81 16.78
N ALA A 22 -21.50 23.63 15.71
CA ALA A 22 -21.99 22.32 15.34
C ALA A 22 -20.72 21.45 15.27
N MET A 23 -20.64 20.42 16.08
CA MET A 23 -19.65 19.36 15.92
C MET A 23 -19.97 18.72 14.57
N ALA A 24 -19.40 19.25 13.49
CA ALA A 24 -19.43 18.62 12.20
C ALA A 24 -18.67 17.29 12.39
N GLY A 25 -19.38 16.20 12.38
CA GLY A 25 -18.76 14.87 12.33
C GLY A 25 -17.78 14.87 11.15
N ASN A 26 -16.72 14.10 11.26
CA ASN A 26 -15.75 13.97 10.19
C ASN A 26 -16.48 13.65 8.86
N PRO A 27 -16.16 14.33 7.76
CA PRO A 27 -16.81 14.09 6.49
C PRO A 27 -16.57 12.64 6.06
N LYS A 28 -17.65 11.92 5.72
CA LYS A 28 -17.55 10.54 5.23
C LYS A 28 -16.79 10.49 3.92
N THR A 29 -15.94 9.48 3.80
CA THR A 29 -15.28 9.12 2.54
C THR A 29 -16.20 8.19 1.76
N THR A 30 -16.38 8.44 0.46
CA THR A 30 -17.30 7.67 -0.40
C THR A 30 -16.58 7.18 -1.65
N LEU A 31 -16.69 5.88 -1.91
CA LEU A 31 -16.24 5.23 -3.14
C LEU A 31 -17.44 4.65 -3.87
N SER A 32 -17.65 5.08 -5.11
CA SER A 32 -18.65 4.56 -6.03
C SER A 32 -17.96 3.88 -7.20
N VAL A 33 -18.37 2.65 -7.51
CA VAL A 33 -17.78 1.82 -8.56
C VAL A 33 -18.88 1.23 -9.44
N GLN A 34 -18.74 1.37 -10.76
CA GLN A 34 -19.51 0.61 -11.74
C GLN A 34 -18.61 -0.41 -12.43
N THR A 35 -19.08 -1.65 -12.60
CA THR A 35 -18.31 -2.72 -13.22
C THR A 35 -18.92 -3.18 -14.54
N TYR A 36 -18.08 -3.39 -15.56
CA TYR A 36 -18.44 -3.86 -16.88
C TYR A 36 -17.58 -5.06 -17.29
N GLY A 37 -18.20 -6.09 -17.88
CA GLY A 37 -17.51 -7.31 -18.31
C GLY A 37 -16.95 -8.17 -17.18
N TYR A 38 -17.31 -7.87 -15.93
CA TYR A 38 -16.89 -8.64 -14.75
C TYR A 38 -17.67 -9.97 -14.69
N LYS A 39 -16.94 -11.08 -14.51
CA LYS A 39 -17.52 -12.44 -14.51
C LYS A 39 -17.75 -13.02 -13.12
N GLY A 40 -17.37 -12.29 -12.07
CA GLY A 40 -17.62 -12.70 -10.69
C GLY A 40 -19.05 -12.34 -10.24
N ASN A 41 -19.55 -13.06 -9.24
CA ASN A 41 -20.88 -12.82 -8.69
C ASN A 41 -20.91 -11.70 -7.63
N MET A 42 -19.74 -11.33 -7.12
CA MET A 42 -19.59 -10.31 -6.05
C MET A 42 -18.52 -9.31 -6.42
N VAL A 43 -18.77 -8.02 -6.16
CA VAL A 43 -17.78 -6.95 -6.20
C VAL A 43 -17.27 -6.72 -4.79
N TYR A 44 -15.97 -6.85 -4.59
CA TYR A 44 -15.31 -6.75 -3.30
C TYR A 44 -14.55 -5.44 -3.18
N PHE A 45 -14.77 -4.72 -2.09
CA PHE A 45 -13.99 -3.56 -1.68
C PHE A 45 -13.14 -3.95 -0.47
N ASP A 46 -11.85 -4.04 -0.70
CA ASP A 46 -10.84 -4.39 0.31
C ASP A 46 -9.94 -3.20 0.58
N CYS A 47 -9.33 -3.13 1.75
CA CYS A 47 -8.38 -2.07 2.09
C CYS A 47 -6.98 -2.66 2.18
N VAL A 48 -6.04 -2.07 1.43
CA VAL A 48 -4.65 -2.56 1.37
C VAL A 48 -3.97 -2.54 2.75
N GLN A 49 -4.26 -1.54 3.57
CA GLN A 49 -3.70 -1.41 4.93
C GLN A 49 -4.32 -2.39 5.93
N THR A 50 -5.53 -2.88 5.65
CA THR A 50 -6.20 -3.90 6.46
C THR A 50 -6.62 -5.04 5.54
N PRO A 51 -6.02 -6.22 5.66
CA PRO A 51 -6.19 -7.30 4.70
C PRO A 51 -7.55 -8.00 4.80
N PHE A 52 -8.64 -7.23 4.82
CA PHE A 52 -10.00 -7.72 4.90
C PHE A 52 -10.89 -7.07 3.87
N ILE A 53 -11.85 -7.84 3.39
CA ILE A 53 -12.98 -7.31 2.64
C ILE A 53 -13.75 -6.35 3.55
N LYS A 54 -13.82 -5.08 3.15
CA LYS A 54 -14.54 -4.05 3.90
C LYS A 54 -16.02 -4.03 3.54
N GLN A 55 -16.33 -4.31 2.29
CA GLN A 55 -17.68 -4.35 1.75
C GLN A 55 -17.73 -5.26 0.54
N GLU A 56 -18.86 -5.91 0.34
CA GLU A 56 -19.16 -6.71 -0.85
C GLU A 56 -20.58 -6.42 -1.36
N PHE A 57 -20.76 -6.51 -2.67
CA PHE A 57 -22.02 -6.30 -3.36
C PHE A 57 -22.26 -7.40 -4.40
N HIS A 58 -23.50 -7.77 -4.63
CA HIS A 58 -23.83 -8.60 -5.79
C HIS A 58 -23.46 -7.86 -7.07
N SER A 59 -22.78 -8.56 -7.99
CA SER A 59 -22.33 -7.95 -9.24
C SER A 59 -23.43 -8.02 -10.30
N ASN A 60 -23.87 -6.86 -10.77
CA ASN A 60 -24.71 -6.70 -11.94
C ASN A 60 -24.00 -5.78 -12.93
N GLU A 61 -24.15 -6.06 -14.24
CA GLU A 61 -23.50 -5.27 -15.29
C GLU A 61 -23.95 -3.81 -15.25
N GLY A 62 -22.98 -2.90 -15.06
CA GLY A 62 -23.22 -1.46 -15.03
C GLY A 62 -23.94 -0.93 -13.78
N GLU A 63 -24.20 -1.78 -12.78
CA GLU A 63 -24.76 -1.33 -11.51
C GLU A 63 -23.70 -0.53 -10.74
N GLU A 64 -24.17 0.54 -10.11
CA GLU A 64 -23.33 1.37 -9.25
C GLU A 64 -23.33 0.82 -7.82
N HIS A 65 -22.14 0.51 -7.30
CA HIS A 65 -21.91 0.07 -5.94
C HIS A 65 -21.26 1.20 -5.14
N VAL A 66 -21.94 1.67 -4.10
CA VAL A 66 -21.49 2.80 -3.27
C VAL A 66 -21.13 2.31 -1.88
N TYR A 67 -19.89 2.58 -1.48
CA TYR A 67 -19.39 2.32 -0.14
C TYR A 67 -19.01 3.63 0.55
N SER A 68 -19.68 3.94 1.66
CA SER A 68 -19.37 5.11 2.49
C SER A 68 -18.82 4.68 3.83
N PHE A 69 -17.70 5.23 4.25
CA PHE A 69 -16.98 4.85 5.46
C PHE A 69 -16.26 6.04 6.07
N ASP A 70 -15.87 5.88 7.33
CA ASP A 70 -15.04 6.83 8.04
C ASP A 70 -13.57 6.40 7.96
N THR A 71 -12.68 7.34 7.73
CA THR A 71 -11.24 7.14 7.81
C THR A 71 -10.57 8.38 8.39
N GLU A 72 -9.56 8.18 9.22
CA GLU A 72 -8.74 9.25 9.81
C GLU A 72 -7.42 9.45 9.04
N SER A 73 -7.14 8.57 8.09
CA SER A 73 -5.89 8.57 7.32
C SER A 73 -6.15 8.27 5.85
N SER A 74 -5.16 8.54 5.01
CA SER A 74 -5.16 8.10 3.61
C SER A 74 -5.20 6.58 3.53
N ILE A 75 -6.04 6.04 2.66
CA ILE A 75 -6.18 4.62 2.43
C ILE A 75 -6.08 4.27 0.95
N VAL A 76 -5.70 3.04 0.67
CA VAL A 76 -5.75 2.45 -0.66
C VAL A 76 -6.81 1.36 -0.66
N MET A 77 -7.87 1.59 -1.42
CA MET A 77 -8.94 0.61 -1.62
C MET A 77 -8.61 -0.29 -2.79
N LEU A 78 -8.72 -1.59 -2.60
CA LEU A 78 -8.50 -2.60 -3.62
C LEU A 78 -9.85 -3.17 -4.07
N VAL A 79 -10.23 -2.92 -5.32
CA VAL A 79 -11.47 -3.45 -5.88
C VAL A 79 -11.20 -4.77 -6.60
N ASN A 80 -11.93 -5.81 -6.21
CA ASN A 80 -11.83 -7.17 -6.75
C ASN A 80 -10.40 -7.74 -6.75
N GLY A 81 -9.55 -7.32 -5.80
CA GLY A 81 -8.16 -7.74 -5.72
C GLY A 81 -7.27 -7.29 -6.88
N ARG A 82 -7.70 -6.31 -7.70
CA ARG A 82 -7.01 -5.94 -8.95
C ARG A 82 -6.74 -4.46 -9.13
N THR A 83 -7.65 -3.60 -8.69
CA THR A 83 -7.57 -2.15 -8.95
C THR A 83 -7.38 -1.42 -7.65
N GLN A 84 -6.26 -0.73 -7.52
CA GLN A 84 -5.98 0.13 -6.37
C GLN A 84 -6.53 1.54 -6.64
N LEU A 85 -7.24 2.09 -5.64
CA LEU A 85 -7.80 3.43 -5.65
C LEU A 85 -7.39 4.14 -4.36
N PHE A 86 -6.81 5.33 -4.49
CA PHE A 86 -6.35 6.13 -3.36
C PHE A 86 -7.44 7.10 -2.89
N LEU A 87 -7.68 7.13 -1.59
CA LEU A 87 -8.70 7.98 -0.96
C LEU A 87 -8.14 8.61 0.32
N GLN A 88 -8.53 9.84 0.57
CA GLN A 88 -8.28 10.57 1.82
C GLN A 88 -9.59 10.81 2.57
N GLN A 89 -9.48 11.23 3.82
CA GLN A 89 -10.66 11.60 4.61
C GLN A 89 -11.52 12.64 3.89
N GLY A 90 -12.81 12.34 3.77
CA GLY A 90 -13.79 13.23 3.13
C GLY A 90 -13.78 13.19 1.60
N ASP A 91 -12.96 12.35 0.97
CA ASP A 91 -13.00 12.19 -0.48
C ASP A 91 -14.31 11.56 -0.95
N SER A 92 -14.75 11.99 -2.12
CA SER A 92 -15.76 11.31 -2.92
C SER A 92 -15.13 10.94 -4.26
N LEU A 93 -15.16 9.66 -4.59
CA LEU A 93 -14.59 9.12 -5.83
C LEU A 93 -15.58 8.20 -6.52
N HIS A 94 -15.81 8.44 -7.81
CA HIS A 94 -16.54 7.55 -8.70
C HIS A 94 -15.63 7.06 -9.82
N VAL A 95 -15.69 5.76 -10.13
CA VAL A 95 -14.91 5.14 -11.22
C VAL A 95 -15.71 4.06 -11.93
N ASN A 96 -15.42 3.89 -13.24
CA ASN A 96 -15.89 2.75 -14.02
C ASN A 96 -14.73 1.76 -14.21
N LEU A 97 -14.98 0.48 -13.95
CA LEU A 97 -14.04 -0.62 -14.12
C LEU A 97 -14.52 -1.54 -15.25
N THR A 98 -13.76 -1.58 -16.34
CA THR A 98 -14.04 -2.49 -17.46
C THR A 98 -13.07 -3.66 -17.43
N TYR A 99 -13.59 -4.89 -17.34
CA TYR A 99 -12.83 -6.13 -17.26
C TYR A 99 -12.70 -6.78 -18.61
N GLU A 100 -11.47 -6.93 -19.10
CA GLU A 100 -11.10 -7.64 -20.32
C GLU A 100 -10.20 -8.83 -19.96
N GLY A 101 -10.81 -9.95 -19.59
CA GLY A 101 -10.09 -11.10 -19.05
C GLY A 101 -9.38 -10.79 -17.73
N LYS A 102 -8.05 -10.80 -17.73
CA LYS A 102 -7.23 -10.44 -16.55
C LYS A 102 -6.93 -8.95 -16.45
N GLN A 103 -7.18 -8.19 -17.50
CA GLN A 103 -6.94 -6.75 -17.54
C GLN A 103 -8.15 -5.99 -16.99
N VAL A 104 -7.87 -4.90 -16.28
CA VAL A 104 -8.90 -3.95 -15.80
C VAL A 104 -8.52 -2.57 -16.28
N ASN A 105 -9.46 -1.92 -16.96
CA ASN A 105 -9.33 -0.54 -17.40
C ASN A 105 -10.19 0.34 -16.50
N VAL A 106 -9.59 1.39 -15.94
CA VAL A 106 -10.28 2.39 -15.11
C VAL A 106 -10.62 3.58 -15.98
N SER A 107 -11.87 4.03 -15.92
CA SER A 107 -12.37 5.18 -16.69
C SER A 107 -13.39 5.96 -15.88
N ASN A 108 -13.84 7.12 -16.41
CA ASN A 108 -14.84 7.99 -15.78
C ASN A 108 -14.50 8.37 -14.33
N ILE A 109 -13.22 8.65 -14.07
CA ILE A 109 -12.76 9.06 -12.74
C ILE A 109 -13.33 10.46 -12.46
N SER A 110 -14.21 10.56 -11.46
CA SER A 110 -14.83 11.82 -11.04
C SER A 110 -15.00 11.88 -9.52
N GLY A 111 -15.19 13.08 -8.96
CA GLY A 111 -15.33 13.28 -7.53
C GLY A 111 -14.57 14.51 -7.01
N THR A 112 -14.04 14.44 -5.79
CA THR A 112 -13.20 15.51 -5.24
C THR A 112 -11.92 15.69 -6.04
N ASN A 113 -11.45 16.93 -6.21
CA ASN A 113 -10.29 17.22 -7.07
C ASN A 113 -9.03 16.45 -6.64
N GLY A 114 -8.80 16.29 -5.34
CA GLY A 114 -7.67 15.53 -4.80
C GLY A 114 -7.74 14.04 -5.16
N ALA A 115 -8.91 13.41 -4.94
CA ALA A 115 -9.16 12.00 -5.28
C ALA A 115 -9.01 11.75 -6.78
N VAL A 116 -9.58 12.61 -7.62
CA VAL A 116 -9.47 12.52 -9.09
C VAL A 116 -8.01 12.60 -9.53
N SER A 117 -7.27 13.58 -9.02
CA SER A 117 -5.86 13.77 -9.38
C SER A 117 -4.98 12.60 -8.93
N ALA A 118 -5.17 12.10 -7.70
CA ALA A 118 -4.46 10.96 -7.16
C ALA A 118 -4.69 9.70 -8.00
N ASN A 119 -5.94 9.41 -8.34
CA ASN A 119 -6.28 8.19 -9.08
C ASN A 119 -5.90 8.27 -10.56
N ASN A 120 -5.93 9.43 -11.18
CA ASN A 120 -5.37 9.63 -12.52
C ASN A 120 -3.85 9.38 -12.52
N LEU A 121 -3.13 9.83 -11.49
CA LEU A 121 -1.71 9.54 -11.36
C LEU A 121 -1.45 8.05 -11.18
N MET A 122 -2.21 7.36 -10.32
CA MET A 122 -2.07 5.91 -10.14
C MET A 122 -2.31 5.15 -11.44
N GLN A 123 -3.33 5.52 -12.22
CA GLN A 123 -3.58 4.91 -13.54
C GLN A 123 -2.44 5.18 -14.53
N SER A 124 -1.88 6.39 -14.53
CA SER A 124 -0.73 6.71 -15.39
C SER A 124 0.51 5.88 -15.04
N VAL A 125 0.75 5.62 -13.75
CA VAL A 125 1.84 4.75 -13.29
C VAL A 125 1.60 3.30 -13.70
N GLU A 126 0.37 2.79 -13.53
CA GLU A 126 0.03 1.43 -13.96
C GLU A 126 0.15 1.26 -15.48
N GLU A 127 -0.19 2.28 -16.25
CA GLU A 127 0.01 2.30 -17.70
C GLU A 127 1.50 2.21 -18.07
N VAL A 128 2.38 2.97 -17.40
CA VAL A 128 3.83 2.86 -17.59
C VAL A 128 4.32 1.45 -17.30
N ARG A 129 3.92 0.86 -16.16
CA ARG A 129 4.27 -0.52 -15.80
C ARG A 129 3.81 -1.52 -16.86
N ARG A 130 2.59 -1.37 -17.36
CA ARG A 130 1.98 -2.24 -18.37
C ARG A 130 2.72 -2.15 -19.70
N ASN A 131 2.98 -0.94 -20.18
CA ASN A 131 3.68 -0.69 -21.44
C ASN A 131 5.13 -1.20 -21.40
N MET A 132 5.78 -1.11 -20.26
CA MET A 132 7.12 -1.67 -20.03
C MET A 132 7.08 -3.18 -19.75
N ARG A 133 5.91 -3.80 -19.62
CA ARG A 133 5.72 -5.18 -19.14
C ARG A 133 6.43 -5.44 -17.80
N TYR A 134 6.54 -4.40 -16.98
CA TYR A 134 7.23 -4.47 -15.70
C TYR A 134 6.23 -4.88 -14.60
N ARG A 135 6.32 -6.13 -14.14
CA ARG A 135 5.53 -6.65 -13.03
C ARG A 135 6.40 -7.53 -12.15
N SER A 136 6.43 -7.25 -10.85
CA SER A 136 7.18 -8.04 -9.86
C SER A 136 6.67 -9.48 -9.81
N GLN A 137 5.36 -9.68 -9.83
CA GLN A 137 4.71 -10.99 -9.76
C GLN A 137 4.99 -11.92 -10.97
N LEU A 138 5.60 -11.40 -12.03
CA LEU A 138 5.92 -12.16 -13.25
C LEU A 138 7.41 -12.27 -13.52
N LEU A 139 8.25 -12.13 -12.49
CA LEU A 139 9.71 -12.19 -12.63
C LEU A 139 10.18 -13.46 -13.35
N GLY A 140 9.60 -14.62 -13.01
CA GLY A 140 9.93 -15.89 -13.67
C GLY A 140 9.66 -15.89 -15.18
N CYS A 141 8.54 -15.29 -15.61
CA CYS A 141 8.22 -15.13 -17.02
C CYS A 141 9.17 -14.12 -17.72
N ALA A 142 9.57 -13.05 -17.01
CA ALA A 142 10.51 -12.08 -17.53
C ALA A 142 11.88 -12.72 -17.79
N ALA A 143 12.37 -13.60 -16.93
CA ALA A 143 13.65 -14.28 -17.06
C ALA A 143 13.77 -15.15 -18.31
N LEU A 144 12.67 -15.50 -18.97
CA LEU A 144 12.70 -16.19 -20.26
C LEU A 144 13.20 -15.30 -21.41
N ASN A 145 12.92 -14.00 -21.35
CA ASN A 145 13.11 -13.10 -22.50
C ASN A 145 13.96 -11.87 -22.19
N ILE A 146 14.25 -11.59 -20.91
CA ILE A 146 14.94 -10.39 -20.48
C ILE A 146 16.25 -10.79 -19.81
N THR A 147 17.37 -10.22 -20.26
CA THR A 147 18.67 -10.43 -19.61
C THR A 147 18.73 -9.68 -18.28
N PRO A 148 19.62 -10.06 -17.34
CA PRO A 148 19.85 -9.32 -16.12
C PRO A 148 20.16 -7.84 -16.36
N GLN A 149 21.02 -7.51 -17.32
CA GLN A 149 21.35 -6.13 -17.64
C GLN A 149 20.15 -5.33 -18.17
N SER A 150 19.33 -5.95 -19.04
CA SER A 150 18.09 -5.32 -19.51
C SER A 150 17.13 -5.07 -18.36
N ARG A 151 17.02 -6.01 -17.41
CA ARG A 151 16.18 -5.86 -16.22
C ARG A 151 16.62 -4.70 -15.32
N ILE A 152 17.93 -4.50 -15.14
CA ILE A 152 18.45 -3.30 -14.42
C ILE A 152 17.99 -2.03 -15.13
N ASN A 153 18.16 -1.97 -16.45
CA ASN A 153 17.82 -0.79 -17.25
C ASN A 153 16.32 -0.47 -17.18
N ASP A 154 15.47 -1.51 -17.31
CA ASP A 154 14.02 -1.37 -17.18
C ASP A 154 13.63 -0.87 -15.78
N SER A 155 14.26 -1.39 -14.73
CA SER A 155 14.05 -0.98 -13.35
C SER A 155 14.40 0.50 -13.12
N LYS A 156 15.57 0.92 -13.59
CA LYS A 156 16.01 2.32 -13.51
C LYS A 156 15.09 3.24 -14.33
N THR A 157 14.68 2.79 -15.50
CA THR A 157 13.74 3.53 -16.38
C THR A 157 12.37 3.68 -15.70
N LEU A 158 11.86 2.63 -15.05
CA LEU A 158 10.59 2.70 -14.32
C LEU A 158 10.65 3.76 -13.21
N LEU A 159 11.69 3.72 -12.36
CA LEU A 159 11.87 4.72 -11.29
C LEU A 159 11.85 6.15 -11.85
N THR A 160 12.62 6.39 -12.91
CA THR A 160 12.69 7.72 -13.53
C THR A 160 11.32 8.17 -14.08
N ARG A 161 10.64 7.32 -14.83
CA ARG A 161 9.33 7.66 -15.42
C ARG A 161 8.27 7.93 -14.35
N VAL A 162 8.24 7.13 -13.28
CA VAL A 162 7.30 7.34 -12.18
C VAL A 162 7.59 8.66 -11.45
N GLN A 163 8.86 8.97 -11.18
CA GLN A 163 9.25 10.26 -10.59
C GLN A 163 8.85 11.45 -11.47
N GLU A 164 8.99 11.33 -12.79
CA GLU A 164 8.54 12.37 -13.73
C GLU A 164 7.03 12.55 -13.72
N LEU A 165 6.25 11.46 -13.63
CA LEU A 165 4.79 11.55 -13.51
C LEU A 165 4.40 12.26 -12.22
N ILE A 166 5.00 11.89 -11.09
CA ILE A 166 4.75 12.55 -9.80
C ILE A 166 5.07 14.05 -9.86
N LYS A 167 6.21 14.42 -10.45
CA LYS A 167 6.59 15.84 -10.60
C LYS A 167 5.63 16.65 -11.48
N LYS A 168 5.02 16.02 -12.49
CA LYS A 168 4.06 16.68 -13.40
C LYS A 168 2.65 16.72 -12.86
N ALA A 169 2.31 15.85 -11.91
CA ALA A 169 0.98 15.78 -11.32
C ALA A 169 0.67 17.05 -10.53
N LYS A 170 -0.58 17.53 -10.66
CA LYS A 170 -1.08 18.70 -9.94
C LYS A 170 -2.18 18.26 -8.96
N ASN A 171 -2.32 19.03 -7.88
CA ASN A 171 -3.37 18.79 -6.88
C ASN A 171 -3.33 17.39 -6.26
N ILE A 172 -2.13 16.83 -6.10
CA ILE A 172 -1.91 15.58 -5.38
C ILE A 172 -1.40 15.88 -3.97
N SER A 173 -1.79 15.05 -3.01
CA SER A 173 -1.23 15.12 -1.67
C SER A 173 0.18 14.50 -1.61
N PRO A 174 1.01 14.90 -0.62
CA PRO A 174 2.30 14.24 -0.39
C PRO A 174 2.17 12.73 -0.14
N GLU A 175 1.07 12.31 0.48
CA GLU A 175 0.82 10.90 0.83
C GLU A 175 0.71 10.01 -0.42
N VAL A 176 -0.04 10.44 -1.45
CA VAL A 176 -0.14 9.65 -2.68
C VAL A 176 1.19 9.56 -3.40
N ALA A 177 1.96 10.66 -3.45
CA ALA A 177 3.30 10.66 -4.03
C ALA A 177 4.25 9.70 -3.30
N THR A 178 4.19 9.71 -1.97
CA THR A 178 4.98 8.84 -1.09
C THR A 178 4.60 7.37 -1.28
N TYR A 179 3.30 7.06 -1.30
CA TYR A 179 2.80 5.69 -1.53
C TYR A 179 3.26 5.13 -2.88
N ILE A 180 3.05 5.87 -3.97
CA ILE A 180 3.44 5.45 -5.33
C ILE A 180 4.96 5.26 -5.43
N THR A 181 5.73 6.15 -4.79
CA THR A 181 7.20 6.02 -4.76
C THR A 181 7.61 4.74 -4.04
N ALA A 182 7.08 4.49 -2.84
CA ALA A 182 7.40 3.29 -2.06
C ALA A 182 7.00 2.01 -2.79
N GLU A 183 5.79 1.97 -3.37
CA GLU A 183 5.32 0.83 -4.15
C GLU A 183 6.22 0.53 -5.35
N THR A 184 6.70 1.58 -6.05
CA THR A 184 7.59 1.44 -7.19
C THR A 184 8.99 0.98 -6.74
N GLU A 185 9.53 1.58 -5.67
CA GLU A 185 10.78 1.15 -5.06
C GLU A 185 10.72 -0.29 -4.58
N GLY A 186 9.61 -0.70 -3.95
CA GLY A 186 9.37 -2.08 -3.53
C GLY A 186 9.55 -3.07 -4.67
N SER A 187 8.87 -2.84 -5.79
CA SER A 187 8.97 -3.69 -6.98
C SER A 187 10.38 -3.71 -7.58
N VAL A 188 11.03 -2.56 -7.66
CA VAL A 188 12.37 -2.43 -8.26
C VAL A 188 13.44 -3.08 -7.38
N TYR A 189 13.44 -2.79 -6.09
CA TYR A 189 14.45 -3.32 -5.18
C TYR A 189 14.29 -4.82 -4.94
N LEU A 190 13.04 -5.32 -4.93
CA LEU A 190 12.80 -6.75 -4.94
C LEU A 190 13.44 -7.40 -6.18
N SER A 191 13.25 -6.80 -7.36
CA SER A 191 13.89 -7.27 -8.58
C SER A 191 15.42 -7.27 -8.50
N PHE A 192 16.02 -6.26 -7.88
CA PHE A 192 17.47 -6.20 -7.71
C PHE A 192 18.01 -7.33 -6.81
N MET A 193 17.25 -7.76 -5.84
CA MET A 193 17.67 -8.85 -4.96
C MET A 193 17.43 -10.25 -5.56
N GLU A 194 16.38 -10.43 -6.33
CA GLU A 194 15.91 -11.76 -6.74
C GLU A 194 16.23 -12.15 -8.18
N TYR A 195 16.33 -11.16 -9.08
CA TYR A 195 16.39 -11.46 -10.51
C TYR A 195 17.58 -12.34 -10.94
N PRO A 196 18.82 -12.17 -10.42
CA PRO A 196 19.94 -13.01 -10.79
C PRO A 196 19.73 -14.48 -10.45
N VAL A 197 19.19 -14.79 -9.27
CA VAL A 197 18.90 -16.14 -8.83
C VAL A 197 17.77 -16.74 -9.66
N LEU A 198 16.72 -15.99 -9.87
CA LEU A 198 15.59 -16.41 -10.70
C LEU A 198 16.01 -16.66 -12.15
N TYR A 199 16.86 -15.81 -12.71
CA TYR A 199 17.44 -16.01 -14.04
C TYR A 199 18.30 -17.29 -14.11
N ALA A 200 19.08 -17.55 -13.06
CA ALA A 200 19.87 -18.79 -12.95
C ALA A 200 18.95 -20.02 -13.00
N ASP A 201 17.87 -19.99 -12.23
CA ASP A 201 16.92 -21.11 -12.15
C ASP A 201 16.17 -21.35 -13.46
N VAL A 202 15.70 -20.28 -14.10
CA VAL A 202 14.93 -20.38 -15.34
C VAL A 202 15.80 -20.71 -16.56
N ARG A 203 16.95 -20.04 -16.68
CA ARG A 203 17.84 -20.14 -17.84
C ARG A 203 18.92 -21.19 -17.67
N LYS A 204 19.04 -21.81 -16.48
CA LYS A 204 20.11 -22.77 -16.13
C LYS A 204 21.52 -22.18 -16.29
N VAL A 205 21.65 -20.87 -16.04
CA VAL A 205 22.94 -20.16 -16.06
C VAL A 205 23.28 -19.77 -14.62
N PRO A 206 24.25 -20.40 -13.99
CA PRO A 206 24.65 -20.08 -12.62
C PRO A 206 24.94 -18.60 -12.43
N VAL A 207 24.63 -18.07 -11.24
CA VAL A 207 24.79 -16.62 -10.95
C VAL A 207 26.22 -16.15 -11.23
N GLU A 208 27.22 -16.96 -10.91
CA GLU A 208 28.65 -16.68 -11.11
C GLU A 208 29.06 -16.58 -12.58
N LYS A 209 28.23 -17.15 -13.47
CA LYS A 209 28.45 -17.12 -14.94
C LYS A 209 27.59 -16.09 -15.67
N GLN A 210 26.78 -15.35 -14.94
CA GLN A 210 26.00 -14.26 -15.52
C GLN A 210 26.84 -13.00 -15.61
N GLU A 211 26.69 -12.29 -16.69
CA GLU A 211 27.21 -10.92 -16.83
C GLU A 211 26.22 -9.95 -16.17
N ILE A 212 26.21 -9.96 -14.83
CA ILE A 212 25.20 -9.22 -14.04
C ILE A 212 25.62 -7.81 -13.66
N GLY A 213 26.79 -7.37 -14.06
CA GLY A 213 27.27 -6.00 -13.86
C GLY A 213 27.11 -5.54 -12.40
N ASP A 214 26.27 -4.54 -12.19
CA ASP A 214 26.11 -3.86 -10.89
C ASP A 214 25.18 -4.58 -9.88
N TYR A 215 24.60 -5.73 -10.20
CA TYR A 215 23.60 -6.37 -9.32
C TYR A 215 24.09 -6.54 -7.88
N SER A 216 25.31 -6.93 -7.67
CA SER A 216 25.88 -7.11 -6.32
C SER A 216 25.94 -5.80 -5.50
N ARG A 217 25.82 -4.66 -6.16
CA ARG A 217 25.94 -3.33 -5.56
C ARG A 217 24.65 -2.50 -5.63
N LEU A 218 23.60 -2.99 -6.31
CA LEU A 218 22.36 -2.22 -6.51
C LEU A 218 21.62 -1.91 -5.20
N MET A 219 21.90 -2.69 -4.15
CA MET A 219 21.33 -2.46 -2.81
C MET A 219 22.34 -1.82 -1.84
N ASP A 220 23.53 -1.42 -2.31
CA ASP A 220 24.49 -0.72 -1.46
C ASP A 220 23.93 0.64 -1.03
N GLY A 221 24.03 0.94 0.26
CA GLY A 221 23.52 2.19 0.81
C GLY A 221 21.99 2.30 0.90
N PHE A 222 21.23 1.24 0.62
CA PHE A 222 19.79 1.25 0.83
C PHE A 222 19.44 1.49 2.30
N VAL A 223 18.57 2.47 2.54
CA VAL A 223 18.04 2.82 3.86
C VAL A 223 16.50 2.72 3.79
N PRO A 224 15.88 1.92 4.66
CA PRO A 224 14.44 1.81 4.71
C PRO A 224 13.74 3.14 5.00
N ARG A 225 12.64 3.42 4.31
CA ARG A 225 11.71 4.50 4.66
C ARG A 225 11.00 4.17 5.96
N THR A 226 10.76 5.16 6.78
CA THR A 226 10.13 4.99 8.10
C THR A 226 8.77 5.68 8.22
N ASP A 227 8.37 6.41 7.18
CA ASP A 227 7.08 7.09 7.16
C ASP A 227 5.91 6.12 7.01
N ALA A 228 4.77 6.45 7.63
CA ALA A 228 3.61 5.58 7.69
C ALA A 228 3.06 5.22 6.30
N MET A 229 3.14 6.15 5.34
CA MET A 229 2.57 5.94 4.01
C MET A 229 3.40 4.95 3.19
N SER A 230 4.72 5.02 3.25
CA SER A 230 5.62 4.03 2.64
C SER A 230 5.41 2.65 3.27
N LEU A 231 5.30 2.59 4.60
CA LEU A 231 5.10 1.34 5.33
C LEU A 231 3.68 0.76 5.19
N SER A 232 2.75 1.50 4.61
CA SER A 232 1.42 0.98 4.27
C SER A 232 1.38 0.26 2.91
N SER A 233 2.41 0.39 2.08
CA SER A 233 2.50 -0.31 0.79
C SER A 233 2.92 -1.77 0.98
N PRO A 234 2.07 -2.76 0.65
CA PRO A 234 2.43 -4.19 0.76
C PRO A 234 3.63 -4.56 -0.09
N GLU A 235 3.77 -3.97 -1.27
CA GLU A 235 4.90 -4.21 -2.16
C GLU A 235 6.22 -3.75 -1.52
N TYR A 236 6.20 -2.58 -0.89
CA TYR A 236 7.37 -2.06 -0.17
C TYR A 236 7.72 -2.90 1.06
N VAL A 237 6.72 -3.27 1.86
CA VAL A 237 6.96 -4.07 3.07
C VAL A 237 7.41 -5.49 2.72
N SER A 238 6.86 -6.10 1.67
CA SER A 238 7.33 -7.39 1.15
C SER A 238 8.80 -7.33 0.70
N MET A 239 9.18 -6.25 0.04
CA MET A 239 10.58 -5.99 -0.32
C MET A 239 11.46 -5.86 0.93
N LEU A 240 11.02 -5.18 1.97
CA LEU A 240 11.76 -5.08 3.23
C LEU A 240 11.95 -6.46 3.88
N MET A 241 10.91 -7.31 3.92
CA MET A 241 11.07 -8.69 4.42
C MET A 241 12.17 -9.43 3.64
N ARG A 242 12.13 -9.35 2.31
CA ARG A 242 13.17 -9.99 1.47
C ARG A 242 14.55 -9.38 1.69
N TYR A 243 14.64 -8.08 1.92
CA TYR A 243 15.90 -7.39 2.19
C TYR A 243 16.61 -7.89 3.46
N CYS A 244 15.88 -8.18 4.52
CA CYS A 244 16.45 -8.80 5.71
C CYS A 244 17.16 -10.10 5.37
N PHE A 245 16.48 -11.03 4.71
CA PHE A 245 17.04 -12.33 4.35
C PHE A 245 18.19 -12.21 3.34
N TYR A 246 18.08 -11.32 2.39
CA TYR A 246 19.14 -11.00 1.42
C TYR A 246 20.43 -10.52 2.14
N ARG A 247 20.30 -9.64 3.13
CA ARG A 247 21.43 -9.15 3.92
C ARG A 247 22.06 -10.25 4.78
N ASN A 248 21.25 -11.12 5.38
CA ASN A 248 21.73 -12.27 6.15
C ASN A 248 22.46 -13.27 5.24
N GLU A 249 21.94 -13.51 4.04
CA GLU A 249 22.60 -14.35 3.02
C GLU A 249 23.96 -13.76 2.61
N LEU A 250 24.02 -12.46 2.30
CA LEU A 250 25.29 -11.79 1.96
C LEU A 250 26.30 -11.88 3.09
N LYS A 251 25.88 -11.66 4.34
CA LYS A 251 26.74 -11.75 5.51
C LYS A 251 27.30 -13.18 5.68
N ALA A 252 26.45 -14.19 5.60
CA ALA A 252 26.87 -15.59 5.70
C ALA A 252 27.89 -15.94 4.60
N ARG A 253 27.65 -15.50 3.36
CA ARG A 253 28.57 -15.70 2.24
C ARG A 253 29.93 -15.05 2.49
N GLN A 254 29.96 -13.83 3.03
CA GLN A 254 31.21 -13.15 3.40
C GLN A 254 31.99 -13.88 4.50
N GLU A 255 31.28 -14.56 5.40
CA GLU A 255 31.85 -15.38 6.47
C GLU A 255 32.22 -16.82 6.01
N GLY A 256 32.05 -17.16 4.74
CA GLY A 256 32.26 -18.50 4.20
C GLY A 256 31.22 -19.53 4.68
N LYS A 257 30.06 -19.08 5.12
CA LYS A 257 28.96 -19.93 5.62
C LYS A 257 27.83 -20.02 4.60
N THR A 258 27.00 -21.05 4.71
CA THR A 258 25.75 -21.18 3.99
C THR A 258 24.62 -20.62 4.82
N TYR A 259 23.86 -19.67 4.25
CA TYR A 259 22.61 -19.19 4.86
C TYR A 259 21.47 -20.15 4.54
N VAL A 260 20.75 -20.56 5.56
CA VAL A 260 19.54 -21.36 5.42
C VAL A 260 18.33 -20.42 5.59
N PHE A 261 17.58 -20.24 4.54
CA PHE A 261 16.37 -19.42 4.58
C PHE A 261 15.34 -20.01 5.56
N PRO A 262 14.80 -19.21 6.49
CA PRO A 262 13.83 -19.71 7.46
C PRO A 262 12.52 -20.10 6.76
N ASN A 263 12.09 -21.35 6.97
CA ASN A 263 10.83 -21.85 6.41
C ASN A 263 9.66 -21.79 7.40
N GLU A 264 9.98 -21.71 8.69
CA GLU A 264 9.00 -21.69 9.77
C GLU A 264 8.63 -20.25 10.11
N PHE A 265 7.34 -20.03 10.43
CA PHE A 265 6.81 -18.71 10.75
C PHE A 265 7.55 -18.04 11.91
N GLU A 266 7.81 -18.78 12.99
CA GLU A 266 8.52 -18.31 14.17
C GLU A 266 9.97 -17.92 13.87
N ALA A 267 10.64 -18.67 13.00
CA ALA A 267 12.00 -18.38 12.58
C ALA A 267 12.06 -17.11 11.72
N MET A 268 11.14 -16.95 10.76
CA MET A 268 11.00 -15.70 9.98
C MET A 268 10.72 -14.51 10.87
N TYR A 269 9.78 -14.64 11.80
CA TYR A 269 9.45 -13.60 12.77
C TYR A 269 10.67 -13.19 13.60
N GLY A 270 11.41 -14.17 14.14
CA GLY A 270 12.60 -13.93 14.95
C GLY A 270 13.70 -13.19 14.19
N GLU A 271 13.99 -13.57 12.94
CA GLU A 271 15.00 -12.88 12.12
C GLU A 271 14.57 -11.44 11.81
N LEU A 272 13.33 -11.22 11.40
CA LEU A 272 12.82 -9.90 11.09
C LEU A 272 12.79 -8.98 12.31
N ALA A 273 12.39 -9.52 13.48
CA ALA A 273 12.36 -8.79 14.74
C ALA A 273 13.75 -8.35 15.22
N GLN A 274 14.78 -9.13 14.92
CA GLN A 274 16.18 -8.81 15.25
C GLN A 274 16.81 -7.84 14.26
N PHE A 275 16.43 -7.94 12.99
CA PHE A 275 17.07 -7.17 11.92
C PHE A 275 16.57 -5.71 11.87
N TYR A 276 15.29 -5.49 12.09
CA TYR A 276 14.67 -4.15 12.04
C TYR A 276 14.43 -3.57 13.43
N ASP A 277 14.25 -2.26 13.48
CA ASP A 277 13.80 -1.51 14.65
C ASP A 277 12.67 -0.53 14.32
N GLY A 278 12.14 0.13 15.35
CA GLY A 278 11.15 1.22 15.23
C GLY A 278 9.93 0.87 14.37
N ALA A 279 9.50 1.84 13.58
CA ALA A 279 8.32 1.73 12.72
C ALA A 279 8.47 0.67 11.61
N VAL A 280 9.69 0.46 11.11
CA VAL A 280 9.96 -0.55 10.08
C VAL A 280 9.71 -1.95 10.65
N ARG A 281 10.26 -2.26 11.84
CA ARG A 281 10.00 -3.54 12.52
C ARG A 281 8.52 -3.75 12.78
N ASP A 282 7.84 -2.73 13.28
CA ASP A 282 6.40 -2.77 13.56
C ASP A 282 5.60 -3.16 12.30
N ALA A 283 5.83 -2.48 11.18
CA ALA A 283 5.13 -2.73 9.92
C ALA A 283 5.47 -4.11 9.31
N VAL A 284 6.74 -4.50 9.33
CA VAL A 284 7.19 -5.77 8.76
C VAL A 284 6.62 -6.97 9.53
N LEU A 285 6.66 -6.93 10.87
CA LEU A 285 6.10 -7.99 11.70
C LEU A 285 4.57 -8.07 11.59
N TYR A 286 3.88 -6.93 11.58
CA TYR A 286 2.44 -6.86 11.34
C TYR A 286 2.07 -7.54 10.01
N ASN A 287 2.73 -7.18 8.91
CA ASN A 287 2.45 -7.77 7.60
C ASN A 287 2.77 -9.27 7.54
N LEU A 288 3.86 -9.71 8.18
CA LEU A 288 4.18 -11.14 8.27
C LEU A 288 3.06 -11.91 8.99
N ILE A 289 2.57 -11.40 10.13
CA ILE A 289 1.48 -12.01 10.91
C ILE A 289 0.19 -12.05 10.08
N CYS A 290 -0.20 -10.93 9.45
CA CYS A 290 -1.38 -10.87 8.59
C CYS A 290 -1.31 -11.89 7.45
N ASN A 291 -0.16 -12.01 6.78
CA ASN A 291 0.02 -12.95 5.69
C ASN A 291 -0.07 -14.41 6.16
N PHE A 292 0.46 -14.72 7.35
CA PHE A 292 0.34 -16.04 7.95
C PHE A 292 -1.12 -16.40 8.25
N ILE A 293 -1.86 -15.50 8.91
CA ILE A 293 -3.28 -15.73 9.22
C ILE A 293 -4.10 -15.90 7.94
N ARG A 294 -3.88 -15.07 6.92
CA ARG A 294 -4.56 -15.18 5.61
C ARG A 294 -4.24 -16.48 4.87
N GLY A 295 -3.11 -17.08 5.15
CA GLY A 295 -2.76 -18.39 4.63
C GLY A 295 -3.67 -19.52 5.16
N GLY A 296 -4.38 -19.27 6.25
CA GLY A 296 -5.45 -20.13 6.82
C GLY A 296 -4.95 -21.48 7.36
N LYS A 297 -3.64 -21.71 7.42
CA LYS A 297 -3.03 -22.93 7.97
C LYS A 297 -2.45 -22.64 9.34
N GLU A 298 -2.73 -23.52 10.31
CA GLU A 298 -2.14 -23.46 11.65
C GLU A 298 -2.28 -22.10 12.35
N VAL A 299 -3.43 -21.46 12.17
CA VAL A 299 -3.69 -20.07 12.67
C VAL A 299 -3.50 -19.99 14.21
N ASP A 300 -3.77 -21.06 14.94
CA ASP A 300 -3.57 -21.15 16.40
C ASP A 300 -2.10 -20.87 16.81
N ARG A 301 -1.13 -21.11 15.92
CA ARG A 301 0.29 -20.77 16.16
C ARG A 301 0.53 -19.26 16.19
N ALA A 302 -0.37 -18.47 15.59
CA ALA A 302 -0.24 -17.01 15.57
C ALA A 302 -0.45 -16.38 16.95
N ASP A 303 -1.24 -16.96 17.84
CA ASP A 303 -1.61 -16.37 19.13
C ASP A 303 -0.41 -15.96 19.98
N ALA A 304 0.55 -16.86 20.14
CA ALA A 304 1.77 -16.59 20.92
C ALA A 304 2.62 -15.47 20.29
N ILE A 305 2.70 -15.44 18.95
CA ILE A 305 3.47 -14.44 18.21
C ILE A 305 2.75 -13.10 18.23
N ILE A 306 1.44 -13.08 18.08
CA ILE A 306 0.64 -11.84 18.19
C ILE A 306 0.81 -11.22 19.57
N LYS A 307 0.77 -12.06 20.62
CA LYS A 307 1.02 -11.59 21.99
C LYS A 307 2.42 -11.01 22.14
N ASP A 308 3.45 -11.74 21.69
CA ASP A 308 4.85 -11.28 21.74
C ASP A 308 5.05 -9.96 20.98
N TYR A 309 4.46 -9.87 19.77
CA TYR A 309 4.49 -8.65 18.96
C TYR A 309 3.85 -7.46 19.68
N LYS A 310 2.65 -7.63 20.24
CA LYS A 310 1.95 -6.56 20.97
C LYS A 310 2.71 -6.11 22.22
N ASP A 311 3.26 -7.03 22.96
CA ASP A 311 3.94 -6.76 24.21
C ASP A 311 5.30 -6.06 23.99
N LYS A 312 6.04 -6.41 22.93
CA LYS A 312 7.43 -5.99 22.75
C LYS A 312 7.65 -4.95 21.66
N TYR A 313 6.95 -5.07 20.52
CA TYR A 313 7.33 -4.37 19.30
C TYR A 313 6.27 -3.40 18.78
N ASN A 314 4.98 -3.69 18.99
CA ASN A 314 3.91 -2.87 18.45
C ASN A 314 3.90 -1.46 19.05
N LYS A 315 3.91 -0.45 18.19
CA LYS A 315 3.75 0.98 18.53
C LYS A 315 2.57 1.61 17.79
N ASN A 316 2.04 0.91 16.80
CA ASN A 316 0.92 1.37 16.00
C ASN A 316 -0.39 0.74 16.50
N ALA A 317 -1.22 1.53 17.20
CA ALA A 317 -2.50 1.08 17.74
C ALA A 317 -3.46 0.53 16.66
N PHE A 318 -3.35 1.01 15.43
CA PHE A 318 -4.14 0.51 14.31
C PHE A 318 -3.79 -0.95 13.98
N TYR A 319 -2.51 -1.31 13.95
CA TYR A 319 -2.07 -2.69 13.70
C TYR A 319 -2.57 -3.65 14.78
N ALA A 320 -2.49 -3.25 16.05
CA ALA A 320 -3.02 -4.05 17.16
C ALA A 320 -4.52 -4.31 16.99
N LYS A 321 -5.30 -3.26 16.68
CA LYS A 321 -6.75 -3.35 16.46
C LYS A 321 -7.11 -4.29 15.29
N VAL A 322 -6.35 -4.24 14.20
CA VAL A 322 -6.56 -5.13 13.05
C VAL A 322 -6.30 -6.58 13.44
N LEU A 323 -5.19 -6.86 14.13
CA LEU A 323 -4.89 -8.21 14.59
C LEU A 323 -5.94 -8.76 15.57
N ASP A 324 -6.48 -7.92 16.46
CA ASP A 324 -7.59 -8.32 17.34
C ASP A 324 -8.85 -8.72 16.57
N SER A 325 -9.12 -8.03 15.46
CA SER A 325 -10.27 -8.35 14.60
C SER A 325 -10.06 -9.60 13.75
N LEU A 326 -8.79 -9.97 13.46
CA LEU A 326 -8.44 -11.17 12.70
C LEU A 326 -8.62 -12.45 13.50
N MET A 327 -8.50 -12.38 14.81
CA MET A 327 -8.54 -13.53 15.71
C MET A 327 -9.92 -13.77 16.31
N GLN A 328 -10.91 -12.95 15.97
CA GLN A 328 -12.34 -13.13 16.34
C GLN A 328 -13.09 -13.96 15.30
#